data_7c6aeb4a71760e94712ba2cd26ee0728
#
_entry.id   7c6aeb4a71760e94712ba2cd26ee0728
#
_cell.length_a   1.000
_cell.length_b   1.000
_cell.length_c   1.000
_cell.angle_alpha   90.00
_cell.angle_beta   90.00
_cell.angle_gamma   90.00
#
_symmetry.space_group_name_H-M   'P 1'
#
loop_
_entity.id
_entity.type
_entity.pdbx_description
1 polymer ?
#
loop_
_entity_poly.entity_id
_entity_poly.type
_entity_poly.pdbx_seq_one_letter_code
_entity_poly.pdbx_strand_id
1 'polypeptide(L)'
;MKIGNKILIVVIAVIGLYAAFLIYSDINTISSKISDFKIEIIPIILLLVTSGWFVLFFRWHLLLRNAKIFIPVKDSFLIFTSGFALTIIPGKVGELVKSQLLKTKFGIARSKTVPIVILEQFYSAVGITTLSFFGIWYFELGSYVLGVFTAALVFVFVLLSSRKAFNKIASLLEKRRFTSKFVEPLSSSYDAIKNGIRGPITLYASGLSILFWLMEAISIYSFY
;
A
#
# COMPACT_ATOMS: atom_id res chain seq x y z
N MET A 1 -4.28 10.21 27.69
CA MET A 1 -3.64 8.90 27.49
C MET A 1 -2.40 9.09 26.62
N LYS A 2 -1.20 8.77 27.11
CA LYS A 2 0.06 8.90 26.37
C LYS A 2 0.00 7.96 25.13
N ILE A 3 0.59 8.38 24.01
CA ILE A 3 0.60 7.63 22.74
C ILE A 3 1.03 6.15 22.95
N GLY A 4 1.99 5.89 23.85
CA GLY A 4 2.44 4.55 24.21
C GLY A 4 1.34 3.62 24.74
N ASN A 5 0.41 4.13 25.56
CA ASN A 5 -0.66 3.32 26.12
C ASN A 5 -1.70 2.91 25.05
N LYS A 6 -1.93 3.74 24.03
CA LYS A 6 -2.81 3.39 22.90
C LYS A 6 -2.22 2.29 22.03
N ILE A 7 -0.91 2.37 21.77
CA ILE A 7 -0.19 1.34 21.02
C ILE A 7 -0.20 0.02 21.79
N LEU A 8 0.05 0.07 23.10
CA LEU A 8 0.03 -1.12 23.97
C LEU A 8 -1.36 -1.81 23.95
N ILE A 9 -2.44 -1.03 24.07
CA ILE A 9 -3.81 -1.57 24.00
C ILE A 9 -4.08 -2.25 22.65
N VAL A 10 -3.67 -1.64 21.54
CA VAL A 10 -3.83 -2.24 20.21
C VAL A 10 -3.04 -3.53 20.09
N VAL A 11 -1.80 -3.56 20.55
CA VAL A 11 -0.96 -4.78 20.55
C VAL A 11 -1.60 -5.89 21.37
N ILE A 12 -2.05 -5.59 22.60
CA ILE A 12 -2.74 -6.57 23.47
C ILE A 12 -4.02 -7.07 22.81
N ALA A 13 -4.82 -6.19 22.19
CA ALA A 13 -6.05 -6.57 21.49
C ALA A 13 -5.76 -7.50 20.29
N VAL A 14 -4.71 -7.23 19.51
CA VAL A 14 -4.29 -8.08 18.38
C VAL A 14 -3.80 -9.44 18.87
N ILE A 15 -2.98 -9.46 19.93
CA ILE A 15 -2.49 -10.72 20.55
C ILE A 15 -3.68 -11.53 21.08
N GLY A 16 -4.63 -10.87 21.79
CA GLY A 16 -5.83 -11.53 22.30
C GLY A 16 -6.72 -12.10 21.21
N LEU A 17 -6.91 -11.37 20.13
CA LEU A 17 -7.68 -11.83 18.96
C LEU A 17 -7.00 -13.01 18.27
N TYR A 18 -5.68 -12.97 18.15
CA TYR A 18 -4.90 -14.07 17.57
C TYR A 18 -4.93 -15.32 18.48
N ALA A 19 -4.79 -15.15 19.78
CA ALA A 19 -4.92 -16.24 20.76
C ALA A 19 -6.32 -16.85 20.74
N ALA A 20 -7.38 -16.04 20.67
CA ALA A 20 -8.75 -16.53 20.53
C ALA A 20 -8.93 -17.34 19.23
N PHE A 21 -8.37 -16.84 18.12
CA PHE A 21 -8.39 -17.56 16.84
C PHE A 21 -7.68 -18.92 16.93
N LEU A 22 -6.50 -18.97 17.57
CA LEU A 22 -5.76 -20.22 17.79
C LEU A 22 -6.52 -21.22 18.67
N ILE A 23 -7.25 -20.76 19.71
CA ILE A 23 -8.06 -21.61 20.58
C ILE A 23 -9.28 -22.18 19.83
N TYR A 24 -9.88 -21.39 18.94
CA TYR A 24 -10.99 -21.84 18.09
C TYR A 24 -10.53 -22.73 16.92
N SER A 25 -9.28 -22.62 16.51
CA SER A 25 -8.70 -23.48 15.47
C SER A 25 -8.38 -24.85 16.06
N ASP A 26 -8.69 -25.91 15.32
CA ASP A 26 -8.32 -27.27 15.70
C ASP A 26 -6.79 -27.41 15.72
N ILE A 27 -6.21 -27.49 16.91
CA ILE A 27 -4.75 -27.59 17.14
C ILE A 27 -4.18 -28.84 16.43
N ASN A 28 -4.97 -29.93 16.34
CA ASN A 28 -4.52 -31.14 15.67
C ASN A 28 -4.37 -30.91 14.16
N THR A 29 -5.32 -30.18 13.55
CA THR A 29 -5.24 -29.79 12.14
C THR A 29 -4.07 -28.87 11.88
N ILE A 30 -3.77 -27.92 12.78
CA ILE A 30 -2.58 -27.04 12.67
C ILE A 30 -1.30 -27.87 12.79
N SER A 31 -1.23 -28.77 13.77
CA SER A 31 -0.05 -29.64 14.00
C SER A 31 0.24 -30.54 12.81
N SER A 32 -0.78 -31.18 12.22
CA SER A 32 -0.61 -32.00 11.02
C SER A 32 -0.12 -31.17 9.83
N LYS A 33 -0.71 -30.00 9.60
CA LYS A 33 -0.28 -29.10 8.52
C LYS A 33 1.17 -28.60 8.69
N ILE A 34 1.63 -28.38 9.92
CA ILE A 34 3.01 -28.00 10.21
C ILE A 34 3.96 -29.17 9.94
N SER A 35 3.57 -30.42 10.29
CA SER A 35 4.40 -31.61 10.04
C SER A 35 4.51 -31.96 8.54
N ASP A 36 3.49 -31.64 7.75
CA ASP A 36 3.49 -31.85 6.30
C ASP A 36 4.20 -30.73 5.54
N PHE A 37 4.61 -29.66 6.25
CA PHE A 37 5.22 -28.49 5.63
C PHE A 37 6.64 -28.80 5.14
N LYS A 38 6.88 -28.59 3.84
CA LYS A 38 8.18 -28.80 3.19
C LYS A 38 9.11 -27.63 3.51
N ILE A 39 9.96 -27.80 4.51
CA ILE A 39 10.98 -26.80 4.93
C ILE A 39 11.86 -26.33 3.76
N GLU A 40 12.06 -27.16 2.75
CA GLU A 40 12.84 -26.88 1.54
C GLU A 40 12.28 -25.71 0.70
N ILE A 41 11.00 -25.35 0.88
CA ILE A 41 10.36 -24.26 0.17
C ILE A 41 10.64 -22.89 0.83
N ILE A 42 11.02 -22.87 2.13
CA ILE A 42 11.29 -21.62 2.87
C ILE A 42 12.30 -20.71 2.15
N PRO A 43 13.45 -21.19 1.65
CA PRO A 43 14.40 -20.33 0.95
C PRO A 43 13.80 -19.66 -0.30
N ILE A 44 12.94 -20.37 -1.03
CA ILE A 44 12.26 -19.85 -2.23
C ILE A 44 11.29 -18.74 -1.83
N ILE A 45 10.48 -18.97 -0.79
CA ILE A 45 9.53 -17.97 -0.27
C ILE A 45 10.28 -16.73 0.20
N LEU A 46 11.34 -16.90 0.98
CA LEU A 46 12.18 -15.78 1.45
C LEU A 46 12.78 -14.99 0.29
N LEU A 47 13.21 -15.66 -0.76
CA LEU A 47 13.72 -15.02 -1.97
C LEU A 47 12.61 -14.21 -2.66
N LEU A 48 11.41 -14.78 -2.84
CA LEU A 48 10.29 -14.12 -3.48
C LEU A 48 9.84 -12.89 -2.68
N VAL A 49 9.65 -13.02 -1.38
CA VAL A 49 9.23 -11.91 -0.49
C VAL A 49 10.28 -10.80 -0.49
N THR A 50 11.57 -11.16 -0.33
CA THR A 50 12.66 -10.18 -0.32
C THR A 50 12.76 -9.47 -1.66
N SER A 51 12.68 -10.20 -2.77
CA SER A 51 12.69 -9.63 -4.12
C SER A 51 11.47 -8.71 -4.34
N GLY A 52 10.30 -9.08 -3.81
CA GLY A 52 9.09 -8.24 -3.83
C GLY A 52 9.32 -6.90 -3.13
N TRP A 53 10.01 -6.87 -2.00
CA TRP A 53 10.36 -5.61 -1.31
C TRP A 53 11.29 -4.73 -2.15
N PHE A 54 12.24 -5.32 -2.87
CA PHE A 54 13.08 -4.56 -3.80
C PHE A 54 12.27 -3.99 -4.98
N VAL A 55 11.29 -4.73 -5.50
CA VAL A 55 10.36 -4.23 -6.53
C VAL A 55 9.58 -3.03 -6.02
N LEU A 56 9.03 -3.09 -4.79
CA LEU A 56 8.34 -1.96 -4.16
C LEU A 56 9.27 -0.77 -3.91
N PHE A 57 10.50 -1.02 -3.45
CA PHE A 57 11.49 0.04 -3.29
C PHE A 57 11.83 0.70 -4.62
N PHE A 58 12.00 -0.08 -5.68
CA PHE A 58 12.30 0.46 -7.01
C PHE A 58 11.13 1.34 -7.51
N ARG A 59 9.89 0.89 -7.32
CA ARG A 59 8.69 1.68 -7.62
C ARG A 59 8.67 3.01 -6.83
N TRP A 60 8.92 2.97 -5.52
CA TRP A 60 9.04 4.16 -4.69
C TRP A 60 10.09 5.14 -5.22
N HIS A 61 11.30 4.65 -5.47
CA HIS A 61 12.40 5.47 -5.96
C HIS A 61 12.12 6.08 -7.35
N LEU A 62 11.45 5.33 -8.20
CA LEU A 62 10.99 5.79 -9.51
C LEU A 62 9.95 6.93 -9.39
N LEU A 63 9.00 6.80 -8.48
CA LEU A 63 8.00 7.83 -8.20
C LEU A 63 8.64 9.11 -7.64
N LEU A 64 9.63 9.00 -6.76
CA LEU A 64 10.42 10.14 -6.28
C LEU A 64 11.10 10.87 -7.45
N ARG A 65 11.78 10.15 -8.32
CA ARG A 65 12.46 10.73 -9.49
C ARG A 65 11.50 11.39 -10.45
N ASN A 66 10.34 10.79 -10.69
CA ASN A 66 9.29 11.38 -11.52
C ASN A 66 8.77 12.70 -10.92
N ALA A 67 8.71 12.79 -9.61
CA ALA A 67 8.37 14.03 -8.87
C ALA A 67 9.54 15.02 -8.79
N LYS A 68 10.67 14.77 -9.49
CA LYS A 68 11.91 15.57 -9.47
C LYS A 68 12.52 15.69 -8.08
N ILE A 69 12.36 14.65 -7.26
CA ILE A 69 12.99 14.54 -5.94
C ILE A 69 14.19 13.61 -6.08
N PHE A 70 15.38 14.18 -5.99
CA PHE A 70 16.64 13.47 -6.13
C PHE A 70 17.30 13.35 -4.77
N ILE A 71 17.36 12.14 -4.23
CA ILE A 71 18.03 11.81 -2.98
C ILE A 71 18.95 10.61 -3.20
N PRO A 72 20.00 10.43 -2.40
CA PRO A 72 20.86 9.25 -2.47
C PRO A 72 20.05 7.96 -2.32
N VAL A 73 20.40 6.91 -3.10
CA VAL A 73 19.67 5.63 -3.10
C VAL A 73 19.63 5.01 -1.70
N LYS A 74 20.75 5.09 -0.96
CA LYS A 74 20.85 4.59 0.41
C LYS A 74 19.82 5.26 1.34
N ASP A 75 19.69 6.58 1.27
CA ASP A 75 18.74 7.33 2.08
C ASP A 75 17.30 7.05 1.66
N SER A 76 17.06 6.94 0.35
CA SER A 76 15.77 6.53 -0.20
C SER A 76 15.35 5.15 0.32
N PHE A 77 16.27 4.20 0.37
CA PHE A 77 16.02 2.85 0.90
C PHE A 77 15.71 2.88 2.41
N LEU A 78 16.49 3.61 3.21
CA LEU A 78 16.23 3.75 4.64
C LEU A 78 14.88 4.41 4.95
N ILE A 79 14.50 5.43 4.17
CA ILE A 79 13.19 6.08 4.30
C ILE A 79 12.06 5.12 3.88
N PHE A 80 12.25 4.37 2.80
CA PHE A 80 11.28 3.38 2.35
C PHE A 80 11.05 2.30 3.41
N THR A 81 12.10 1.70 3.94
CA THR A 81 12.02 0.64 4.96
C THR A 81 11.44 1.14 6.29
N SER A 82 11.67 2.43 6.64
CA SER A 82 11.05 3.02 7.83
C SER A 82 9.51 3.07 7.75
N GLY A 83 8.93 3.13 6.55
CA GLY A 83 7.49 3.03 6.33
C GLY A 83 6.94 1.69 6.81
N PHE A 84 7.66 0.59 6.62
CA PHE A 84 7.24 -0.74 7.09
C PHE A 84 7.26 -0.88 8.61
N ALA A 85 8.20 -0.25 9.30
CA ALA A 85 8.30 -0.32 10.76
C ALA A 85 7.03 0.17 11.47
N LEU A 86 6.23 1.00 10.81
CA LEU A 86 5.00 1.58 11.34
C LEU A 86 3.73 1.06 10.65
N THR A 87 3.83 0.00 9.87
CA THR A 87 2.66 -0.67 9.22
C THR A 87 1.70 -1.27 10.24
N ILE A 88 2.16 -1.52 11.47
CA ILE A 88 1.34 -1.96 12.60
C ILE A 88 0.24 -0.93 12.94
N ILE A 89 0.43 0.34 12.55
CA ILE A 89 -0.57 1.38 12.80
C ILE A 89 -1.71 1.23 11.78
N PRO A 90 -2.97 1.00 12.23
CA PRO A 90 -4.12 0.85 11.34
C PRO A 90 -4.29 2.04 10.39
N GLY A 91 -4.75 1.78 9.16
CA GLY A 91 -5.04 2.83 8.17
C GLY A 91 -3.81 3.26 7.36
N LYS A 92 -2.69 2.53 7.41
CA LYS A 92 -1.45 2.83 6.66
C LYS A 92 -0.88 4.23 6.93
N VAL A 93 -1.26 4.84 8.06
CA VAL A 93 -0.76 6.16 8.48
C VAL A 93 0.77 6.12 8.68
N GLY A 94 1.32 4.94 9.03
CA GLY A 94 2.76 4.72 9.14
C GLY A 94 3.53 5.06 7.86
N GLU A 95 2.93 4.84 6.70
CA GLU A 95 3.53 5.19 5.40
C GLU A 95 3.80 6.70 5.24
N LEU A 96 3.00 7.56 5.91
CA LEU A 96 3.21 9.01 5.91
C LEU A 96 4.50 9.44 6.63
N VAL A 97 5.09 8.55 7.43
CA VAL A 97 6.40 8.79 8.06
C VAL A 97 7.48 8.96 7.01
N LYS A 98 7.40 8.30 5.86
CA LYS A 98 8.30 8.53 4.73
C LYS A 98 8.32 10.02 4.32
N SER A 99 7.15 10.64 4.24
CA SER A 99 7.01 12.06 3.92
C SER A 99 7.59 12.96 5.03
N GLN A 100 7.41 12.57 6.30
CA GLN A 100 8.01 13.30 7.43
C GLN A 100 9.53 13.20 7.43
N LEU A 101 10.10 12.04 7.18
CA LEU A 101 11.55 11.83 7.11
C LEU A 101 12.19 12.61 5.96
N LEU A 102 11.54 12.65 4.78
CA LEU A 102 11.96 13.47 3.66
C LEU A 102 11.99 14.97 4.03
N LYS A 103 10.98 15.44 4.78
CA LYS A 103 10.97 16.81 5.27
C LYS A 103 12.09 17.07 6.28
N THR A 104 12.26 16.20 7.26
CA THR A 104 13.23 16.42 8.35
C THR A 104 14.67 16.32 7.85
N LYS A 105 14.96 15.36 6.96
CA LYS A 105 16.35 15.09 6.51
C LYS A 105 16.77 15.95 5.31
N PHE A 106 15.85 16.22 4.39
CA PHE A 106 16.15 16.87 3.12
C PHE A 106 15.41 18.20 2.91
N GLY A 107 14.61 18.66 3.88
CA GLY A 107 13.84 19.90 3.77
C GLY A 107 12.70 19.85 2.74
N ILE A 108 12.36 18.66 2.20
CA ILE A 108 11.37 18.52 1.14
C ILE A 108 9.97 18.67 1.72
N ALA A 109 9.18 19.61 1.18
CA ALA A 109 7.85 19.90 1.67
C ALA A 109 6.92 18.67 1.58
N ARG A 110 6.10 18.44 2.61
CA ARG A 110 5.12 17.34 2.65
C ARG A 110 4.12 17.40 1.49
N SER A 111 3.76 18.59 1.02
CA SER A 111 2.87 18.77 -0.15
C SER A 111 3.42 18.12 -1.43
N LYS A 112 4.75 17.93 -1.53
CA LYS A 112 5.40 17.22 -2.65
C LYS A 112 5.52 15.72 -2.41
N THR A 113 5.61 15.27 -1.16
CA THR A 113 5.95 13.88 -0.82
C THR A 113 4.74 13.04 -0.42
N VAL A 114 3.73 13.61 0.22
CA VAL A 114 2.45 12.92 0.52
C VAL A 114 1.77 12.38 -0.75
N PRO A 115 1.71 13.14 -1.87
CA PRO A 115 1.19 12.61 -3.13
C PRO A 115 1.86 11.33 -3.60
N ILE A 116 3.16 11.17 -3.37
CA ILE A 116 3.91 9.99 -3.78
C ILE A 116 3.46 8.77 -2.96
N VAL A 117 3.23 8.94 -1.66
CA VAL A 117 2.69 7.87 -0.80
C VAL A 117 1.27 7.48 -1.25
N ILE A 118 0.44 8.45 -1.65
CA ILE A 118 -0.89 8.17 -2.19
C ILE A 118 -0.79 7.39 -3.51
N LEU A 119 0.12 7.76 -4.39
CA LEU A 119 0.37 7.05 -5.65
C LEU A 119 0.86 5.62 -5.42
N GLU A 120 1.68 5.37 -4.43
CA GLU A 120 2.09 4.00 -4.06
C GLU A 120 0.88 3.12 -3.73
N GLN A 121 -0.06 3.64 -2.91
CA GLN A 121 -1.27 2.91 -2.56
C GLN A 121 -2.19 2.69 -3.77
N PHE A 122 -2.31 3.71 -4.62
CA PHE A 122 -3.08 3.62 -5.86
C PHE A 122 -2.51 2.52 -6.78
N TYR A 123 -1.21 2.52 -7.04
CA TYR A 123 -0.59 1.51 -7.89
C TYR A 123 -0.61 0.11 -7.25
N SER A 124 -0.52 -0.01 -5.93
CA SER A 124 -0.72 -1.28 -5.24
C SER A 124 -2.14 -1.81 -5.46
N ALA A 125 -3.15 -0.95 -5.38
CA ALA A 125 -4.53 -1.33 -5.67
C ALA A 125 -4.73 -1.73 -7.15
N VAL A 126 -4.08 -1.03 -8.09
CA VAL A 126 -4.08 -1.43 -9.51
C VAL A 126 -3.48 -2.82 -9.68
N GLY A 127 -2.34 -3.09 -9.06
CA GLY A 127 -1.64 -4.38 -9.18
C GLY A 127 -2.48 -5.55 -8.66
N ILE A 128 -3.02 -5.43 -7.44
CA ILE A 128 -3.85 -6.51 -6.85
C ILE A 128 -5.14 -6.72 -7.65
N THR A 129 -5.81 -5.64 -8.07
CA THR A 129 -7.05 -5.75 -8.87
C THR A 129 -6.78 -6.42 -10.20
N THR A 130 -5.67 -6.08 -10.88
CA THR A 130 -5.30 -6.71 -12.16
C THR A 130 -5.08 -8.21 -11.99
N LEU A 131 -4.37 -8.65 -10.94
CA LEU A 131 -4.16 -10.07 -10.66
C LEU A 131 -5.45 -10.78 -10.25
N SER A 132 -6.33 -10.11 -9.53
CA SER A 132 -7.62 -10.68 -9.13
C SER A 132 -8.50 -11.04 -10.32
N PHE A 133 -8.33 -10.39 -11.49
CA PHE A 133 -9.03 -10.79 -12.71
C PHE A 133 -8.66 -12.20 -13.18
N PHE A 134 -7.44 -12.66 -12.92
CA PHE A 134 -7.03 -14.03 -13.26
C PHE A 134 -7.56 -15.06 -12.25
N GLY A 135 -7.78 -14.65 -10.98
CA GLY A 135 -8.32 -15.53 -9.93
C GLY A 135 -9.85 -15.70 -9.97
N ILE A 136 -10.57 -14.84 -10.69
CA ILE A 136 -12.03 -14.78 -10.66
C ILE A 136 -12.69 -16.03 -11.22
N TRP A 137 -12.01 -16.77 -12.13
CA TRP A 137 -12.50 -18.00 -12.72
C TRP A 137 -12.70 -19.13 -11.72
N TYR A 138 -12.13 -19.00 -10.53
CA TYR A 138 -12.23 -20.02 -9.47
C TYR A 138 -13.26 -19.69 -8.39
N PHE A 139 -13.82 -18.44 -8.37
CA PHE A 139 -14.71 -17.98 -7.30
C PHE A 139 -15.89 -17.18 -7.84
N GLU A 140 -17.10 -17.77 -7.85
CA GLU A 140 -18.32 -17.09 -8.33
C GLU A 140 -18.63 -15.79 -7.59
N LEU A 141 -18.47 -15.77 -6.26
CA LEU A 141 -18.69 -14.57 -5.44
C LEU A 141 -17.63 -13.47 -5.69
N GLY A 142 -16.46 -13.84 -6.19
CA GLY A 142 -15.36 -12.94 -6.47
C GLY A 142 -15.68 -11.90 -7.56
N SER A 143 -16.58 -12.22 -8.50
CA SER A 143 -16.92 -11.35 -9.63
C SER A 143 -17.58 -10.05 -9.19
N TYR A 144 -18.52 -10.09 -8.27
CA TYR A 144 -19.19 -8.89 -7.75
C TYR A 144 -18.22 -8.00 -6.95
N VAL A 145 -17.45 -8.62 -6.07
CA VAL A 145 -16.45 -7.91 -5.25
C VAL A 145 -15.42 -7.24 -6.16
N LEU A 146 -14.89 -7.96 -7.14
CA LEU A 146 -13.92 -7.42 -8.10
C LEU A 146 -14.53 -6.30 -8.96
N GLY A 147 -15.80 -6.44 -9.36
CA GLY A 147 -16.52 -5.38 -10.09
C GLY A 147 -16.60 -4.08 -9.29
N VAL A 148 -16.94 -4.16 -8.01
CA VAL A 148 -17.01 -3.00 -7.10
C VAL A 148 -15.62 -2.37 -6.92
N PHE A 149 -14.58 -3.18 -6.67
CA PHE A 149 -13.21 -2.66 -6.54
C PHE A 149 -12.70 -2.02 -7.82
N THR A 150 -12.95 -2.62 -8.96
CA THR A 150 -12.58 -2.06 -10.27
C THR A 150 -13.30 -0.74 -10.53
N ALA A 151 -14.60 -0.67 -10.27
CA ALA A 151 -15.37 0.56 -10.40
C ALA A 151 -14.84 1.66 -9.48
N ALA A 152 -14.49 1.33 -8.23
CA ALA A 152 -13.89 2.25 -7.29
C ALA A 152 -12.52 2.76 -7.78
N LEU A 153 -11.65 1.88 -8.31
CA LEU A 153 -10.36 2.28 -8.88
C LEU A 153 -10.51 3.18 -10.10
N VAL A 154 -11.43 2.84 -11.03
CA VAL A 154 -11.72 3.68 -12.20
C VAL A 154 -12.24 5.04 -11.75
N PHE A 155 -13.12 5.07 -10.77
CA PHE A 155 -13.62 6.32 -10.18
C PHE A 155 -12.49 7.17 -9.60
N VAL A 156 -11.60 6.59 -8.79
CA VAL A 156 -10.42 7.28 -8.23
C VAL A 156 -9.50 7.76 -9.36
N PHE A 157 -9.26 6.94 -10.38
CA PHE A 157 -8.43 7.32 -11.52
C PHE A 157 -9.02 8.53 -12.27
N VAL A 158 -10.33 8.52 -12.54
CA VAL A 158 -11.03 9.64 -13.20
C VAL A 158 -10.95 10.91 -12.36
N LEU A 159 -11.14 10.78 -11.04
CA LEU A 159 -10.99 11.89 -10.10
C LEU A 159 -9.60 12.52 -10.14
N LEU A 160 -8.57 11.68 -10.06
CA LEU A 160 -7.18 12.11 -10.06
C LEU A 160 -6.75 12.67 -11.42
N SER A 161 -7.36 12.21 -12.52
CA SER A 161 -7.06 12.66 -13.89
C SER A 161 -7.73 13.97 -14.27
N SER A 162 -8.90 14.27 -13.70
CA SER A 162 -9.74 15.42 -14.04
C SER A 162 -9.78 16.48 -12.94
N ARG A 163 -9.20 17.66 -13.20
CA ARG A 163 -9.23 18.77 -12.25
C ARG A 163 -10.66 19.24 -11.92
N LYS A 164 -11.57 19.15 -12.90
CA LYS A 164 -12.99 19.52 -12.67
C LYS A 164 -13.66 18.55 -11.70
N ALA A 165 -13.48 17.25 -11.89
CA ALA A 165 -14.01 16.22 -10.99
C ALA A 165 -13.40 16.33 -9.59
N PHE A 166 -12.09 16.51 -9.51
CA PHE A 166 -11.37 16.72 -8.25
C PHE A 166 -11.90 17.94 -7.48
N ASN A 167 -11.99 19.10 -8.12
CA ASN A 167 -12.47 20.33 -7.48
C ASN A 167 -13.92 20.21 -7.01
N LYS A 168 -14.78 19.51 -7.77
CA LYS A 168 -16.19 19.25 -7.36
C LYS A 168 -16.25 18.42 -6.09
N ILE A 169 -15.42 17.39 -5.95
CA ILE A 169 -15.38 16.58 -4.72
C ILE A 169 -14.69 17.34 -3.59
N ALA A 170 -13.60 18.05 -3.86
CA ALA A 170 -12.95 18.89 -2.88
C ALA A 170 -13.94 19.90 -2.26
N SER A 171 -14.75 20.58 -3.08
CA SER A 171 -15.77 21.52 -2.60
C SER A 171 -16.89 20.86 -1.79
N LEU A 172 -17.23 19.59 -2.08
CA LEU A 172 -18.19 18.82 -1.26
C LEU A 172 -17.59 18.43 0.10
N LEU A 173 -16.31 18.06 0.12
CA LEU A 173 -15.59 17.72 1.34
C LEU A 173 -15.33 18.93 2.23
N GLU A 174 -15.13 20.11 1.63
CA GLU A 174 -14.90 21.38 2.33
C GLU A 174 -16.10 21.81 3.16
N LYS A 175 -17.32 21.46 2.72
CA LYS A 175 -18.57 21.76 3.44
C LYS A 175 -18.71 21.01 4.79
N ARG A 176 -17.92 19.95 5.02
CA ARG A 176 -17.97 19.18 6.26
C ARG A 176 -16.76 19.50 7.15
N ARG A 177 -17.02 19.95 8.37
CA ARG A 177 -16.01 20.37 9.37
C ARG A 177 -14.90 19.33 9.62
N PHE A 178 -15.21 18.03 9.47
CA PHE A 178 -14.23 16.96 9.69
C PHE A 178 -13.26 16.79 8.50
N THR A 179 -13.72 17.02 7.27
CA THR A 179 -12.95 16.78 6.04
C THR A 179 -12.31 18.05 5.48
N SER A 180 -12.83 19.25 5.84
CA SER A 180 -12.32 20.54 5.32
C SER A 180 -10.81 20.74 5.52
N LYS A 181 -10.26 20.33 6.66
CA LYS A 181 -8.83 20.43 6.98
C LYS A 181 -7.91 19.59 6.07
N PHE A 182 -8.47 18.64 5.31
CA PHE A 182 -7.71 17.80 4.38
C PHE A 182 -7.77 18.31 2.94
N VAL A 183 -8.70 19.23 2.63
CA VAL A 183 -8.93 19.71 1.26
C VAL A 183 -7.78 20.57 0.76
N GLU A 184 -7.28 21.52 1.57
CA GLU A 184 -6.17 22.39 1.17
C GLU A 184 -4.86 21.62 0.90
N PRO A 185 -4.39 20.70 1.79
CA PRO A 185 -3.25 19.86 1.48
C PRO A 185 -3.44 18.98 0.25
N LEU A 186 -4.64 18.47 0.04
CA LEU A 186 -4.96 17.63 -1.11
C LEU A 186 -4.98 18.45 -2.41
N SER A 187 -5.55 19.64 -2.40
CA SER A 187 -5.60 20.56 -3.55
C SER A 187 -4.20 21.02 -3.97
N SER A 188 -3.33 21.34 -3.00
CA SER A 188 -1.93 21.71 -3.26
C SER A 188 -1.10 20.54 -3.82
N SER A 189 -1.55 19.31 -3.59
CA SER A 189 -0.89 18.08 -4.04
C SER A 189 -1.40 17.55 -5.37
N TYR A 190 -2.49 18.12 -5.89
CA TYR A 190 -3.19 17.61 -7.08
C TYR A 190 -2.28 17.49 -8.31
N ASP A 191 -1.50 18.53 -8.61
CA ASP A 191 -0.64 18.53 -9.80
C ASP A 191 0.47 17.47 -9.70
N ALA A 192 0.97 17.22 -8.50
CA ALA A 192 1.95 16.15 -8.26
C ALA A 192 1.33 14.75 -8.47
N ILE A 193 0.10 14.53 -7.98
CA ILE A 193 -0.65 13.28 -8.20
C ILE A 193 -0.92 13.09 -9.70
N LYS A 194 -1.45 14.12 -10.35
CA LYS A 194 -1.77 14.08 -11.79
C LYS A 194 -0.55 13.76 -12.65
N ASN A 195 0.60 14.34 -12.34
CA ASN A 195 1.85 14.03 -13.03
C ASN A 195 2.33 12.61 -12.75
N GLY A 196 2.02 12.07 -11.58
CA GLY A 196 2.36 10.71 -11.18
C GLY A 196 1.49 9.62 -11.82
N ILE A 197 0.33 9.97 -12.43
CA ILE A 197 -0.56 9.02 -13.14
C ILE A 197 -0.58 9.26 -14.66
N ARG A 198 0.36 10.03 -15.20
CA ARG A 198 0.44 10.35 -16.63
C ARG A 198 1.79 9.98 -17.21
N GLY A 199 1.77 9.57 -18.46
CA GLY A 199 2.98 9.23 -19.21
C GLY A 199 3.58 7.86 -18.83
N PRO A 200 4.85 7.62 -19.17
CA PRO A 200 5.49 6.31 -19.02
C PRO A 200 5.54 5.80 -17.57
N ILE A 201 5.56 6.72 -16.60
CA ILE A 201 5.59 6.35 -15.17
C ILE A 201 4.41 5.46 -14.77
N THR A 202 3.23 5.68 -15.38
CA THR A 202 2.04 4.87 -15.11
C THR A 202 2.26 3.41 -15.50
N LEU A 203 2.84 3.17 -16.67
CA LEU A 203 3.14 1.80 -17.13
C LEU A 203 4.17 1.12 -16.23
N TYR A 204 5.27 1.81 -15.92
CA TYR A 204 6.33 1.25 -15.07
C TYR A 204 5.81 0.98 -13.64
N ALA A 205 5.12 1.92 -13.02
CA ALA A 205 4.62 1.76 -11.65
C ALA A 205 3.52 0.69 -11.56
N SER A 206 2.63 0.60 -12.56
CA SER A 206 1.64 -0.48 -12.64
C SER A 206 2.30 -1.83 -12.85
N GLY A 207 3.25 -1.94 -13.80
CA GLY A 207 3.98 -3.18 -14.07
C GLY A 207 4.74 -3.69 -12.84
N LEU A 208 5.44 -2.82 -12.13
CA LEU A 208 6.11 -3.17 -10.88
C LEU A 208 5.12 -3.61 -9.79
N SER A 209 3.92 -3.01 -9.74
CA SER A 209 2.89 -3.41 -8.78
C SER A 209 2.29 -4.77 -9.11
N ILE A 210 2.05 -5.06 -10.38
CA ILE A 210 1.58 -6.37 -10.84
C ILE A 210 2.65 -7.43 -10.53
N LEU A 211 3.92 -7.14 -10.83
CA LEU A 211 5.04 -8.03 -10.53
C LEU A 211 5.14 -8.35 -9.03
N PHE A 212 5.04 -7.34 -8.17
CA PHE A 212 5.03 -7.51 -6.72
C PHE A 212 3.91 -8.46 -6.26
N TRP A 213 2.67 -8.18 -6.68
CA TRP A 213 1.52 -9.00 -6.28
C TRP A 213 1.57 -10.41 -6.88
N LEU A 214 2.18 -10.58 -8.06
CA LEU A 214 2.44 -11.90 -8.64
C LEU A 214 3.41 -12.70 -7.76
N MET A 215 4.51 -12.07 -7.30
CA MET A 215 5.46 -12.70 -6.39
C MET A 215 4.81 -13.10 -5.06
N GLU A 216 3.96 -12.24 -4.50
CA GLU A 216 3.16 -12.54 -3.30
C GLU A 216 2.21 -13.72 -3.53
N ALA A 217 1.48 -13.73 -4.66
CA ALA A 217 0.58 -14.83 -5.01
C ALA A 217 1.32 -16.16 -5.16
N ILE A 218 2.49 -16.16 -5.83
CA ILE A 218 3.33 -17.35 -5.96
C ILE A 218 3.83 -17.80 -4.58
N SER A 219 4.26 -16.87 -3.72
CA SER A 219 4.69 -17.20 -2.35
C SER A 219 3.58 -17.88 -1.56
N ILE A 220 2.35 -17.36 -1.61
CA ILE A 220 1.20 -17.96 -0.94
C ILE A 220 0.86 -19.32 -1.53
N TYR A 221 0.84 -19.46 -2.86
CA TYR A 221 0.56 -20.71 -3.54
C TYR A 221 1.59 -21.81 -3.22
N SER A 222 2.83 -21.43 -2.96
CA SER A 222 3.92 -22.37 -2.60
C SER A 222 3.72 -23.02 -1.23
N PHE A 223 2.79 -22.52 -0.39
CA PHE A 223 2.43 -23.13 0.88
C PHE A 223 1.42 -24.28 0.75
N TYR A 224 0.77 -24.42 -0.40
CA TYR A 224 -0.23 -25.48 -0.69
C TYR A 224 0.35 -26.57 -1.57
#